data_21e2a1eecb60c70d4cc783cf52733d8b
#
_entry.id   21e2a1eecb60c70d4cc783cf52733d8b
#
_cell.length_a   1.000
_cell.length_b   1.000
_cell.length_c   1.000
_cell.angle_alpha   90.00
_cell.angle_beta   90.00
_cell.angle_gamma   90.00
#
_symmetry.space_group_name_H-M   'P 1'
#
loop_
_entity.id
_entity.type
_entity.pdbx_description
1 polymer ?
#
loop_
_entity_poly.entity_id
_entity_poly.type
_entity_poly.pdbx_seq_one_letter_code
_entity_poly.pdbx_strand_id
1 'polypeptide(L)'
;FNPLGRIDQYIRSARKQAELGEITWQQADSIQKEIYQEYQSYYNPDSTQNSSFANSWKSFSKSQLNELIDLKIPVYIAYGSNDINSDFCDLLPLYFIEKGKSNYQVIRYPNLEHNFFPIEKNGYPDYQNGRWYVVMNSFVNWSMKN
;
A
#
# COMPACT_ATOMS: atom_id res chain seq x y z
N PHE A 1 3.90 -1.46 0.59
CA PHE A 1 4.08 -1.48 -0.87
C PHE A 1 2.73 -1.24 -1.55
N ASN A 2 2.60 -0.20 -2.36
CA ASN A 2 1.42 0.03 -3.17
C ASN A 2 1.76 -0.24 -4.65
N PRO A 3 1.22 -1.30 -5.27
CA PRO A 3 1.54 -1.66 -6.64
C PRO A 3 1.03 -0.67 -7.68
N LEU A 4 0.08 0.19 -7.33
CA LEU A 4 -0.51 1.19 -8.23
C LEU A 4 0.11 2.57 -8.11
N GLY A 5 1.08 2.74 -7.20
CA GLY A 5 1.72 4.02 -6.95
C GLY A 5 1.14 4.76 -5.74
N ARG A 6 1.85 5.81 -5.30
CA ARG A 6 1.53 6.50 -4.06
C ARG A 6 0.31 7.42 -4.16
N ILE A 7 0.09 8.02 -5.33
CA ILE A 7 -1.06 8.92 -5.56
C ILE A 7 -2.38 8.14 -5.51
N ASP A 8 -2.42 6.97 -6.15
CA ASP A 8 -3.60 6.10 -6.09
C ASP A 8 -3.96 5.72 -4.66
N GLN A 9 -2.94 5.45 -3.85
CA GLN A 9 -3.11 5.14 -2.42
C GLN A 9 -3.79 6.27 -1.66
N TYR A 10 -3.37 7.52 -1.84
CA TYR A 10 -3.98 8.66 -1.14
C TYR A 10 -5.43 8.89 -1.54
N ILE A 11 -5.74 8.79 -2.84
CA ILE A 11 -7.11 8.92 -3.35
C ILE A 11 -8.00 7.82 -2.75
N ARG A 12 -7.54 6.58 -2.76
CA ARG A 12 -8.29 5.45 -2.21
C ARG A 12 -8.42 5.51 -0.70
N SER A 13 -7.40 5.99 0.00
CA SER A 13 -7.44 6.19 1.45
C SER A 13 -8.55 7.18 1.83
N ALA A 14 -8.63 8.34 1.17
CA ALA A 14 -9.69 9.31 1.43
C ALA A 14 -11.09 8.72 1.18
N ARG A 15 -11.26 7.98 0.08
CA ARG A 15 -12.51 7.29 -0.22
C ARG A 15 -12.88 6.26 0.84
N LYS A 16 -11.93 5.41 1.23
CA LYS A 16 -12.14 4.36 2.23
C LYS A 16 -12.51 4.94 3.60
N GLN A 17 -11.88 6.03 4.01
CA GLN A 17 -12.23 6.75 5.24
C GLN A 17 -13.67 7.27 5.20
N ALA A 18 -14.14 7.78 4.06
CA ALA A 18 -15.52 8.19 3.89
C ALA A 18 -16.50 6.99 3.92
N GLU A 19 -16.15 5.89 3.28
CA GLU A 19 -16.94 4.64 3.31
C GLU A 19 -17.07 4.07 4.73
N LEU A 20 -16.03 4.24 5.56
CA LEU A 20 -16.02 3.83 6.98
C LEU A 20 -16.70 4.86 7.91
N GLY A 21 -17.07 6.03 7.42
CA GLY A 21 -17.67 7.11 8.21
C GLY A 21 -16.68 7.88 9.08
N GLU A 22 -15.38 7.73 8.85
CA GLU A 22 -14.32 8.46 9.56
C GLU A 22 -14.23 9.92 9.13
N ILE A 23 -14.54 10.18 7.87
CA ILE A 23 -14.70 11.53 7.29
C ILE A 23 -15.99 11.59 6.47
N THR A 24 -16.47 12.79 6.17
CA THR A 24 -17.61 12.99 5.26
C THR A 24 -17.17 12.81 3.79
N TRP A 25 -18.13 12.51 2.91
CA TRP A 25 -17.86 12.47 1.47
C TRP A 25 -17.37 13.81 0.92
N GLN A 26 -17.86 14.93 1.46
CA GLN A 26 -17.40 16.26 1.08
C GLN A 26 -15.92 16.48 1.45
N GLN A 27 -15.50 15.99 2.61
CA GLN A 27 -14.09 16.03 3.01
C GLN A 27 -13.23 15.15 2.09
N ALA A 28 -13.70 13.94 1.75
CA ALA A 28 -13.01 13.07 0.82
C ALA A 28 -12.84 13.73 -0.57
N ASP A 29 -13.89 14.36 -1.09
CA ASP A 29 -13.85 15.09 -2.37
C ASP A 29 -12.86 16.26 -2.32
N SER A 30 -12.79 16.99 -1.20
CA SER A 30 -11.83 18.07 -1.01
C SER A 30 -10.39 17.55 -1.01
N ILE A 31 -10.12 16.48 -0.28
CA ILE A 31 -8.80 15.82 -0.25
C ILE A 31 -8.40 15.34 -1.64
N GLN A 32 -9.31 14.70 -2.37
CA GLN A 32 -9.02 14.24 -3.74
C GLN A 32 -8.70 15.40 -4.67
N LYS A 33 -9.44 16.50 -4.57
CA LYS A 33 -9.19 17.71 -5.38
C LYS A 33 -7.81 18.30 -5.11
N GLU A 34 -7.40 18.39 -3.85
CA GLU A 34 -6.06 18.84 -3.45
C GLU A 34 -4.97 17.94 -4.03
N ILE A 35 -5.15 16.61 -3.92
CA ILE A 35 -4.23 15.62 -4.50
C ILE A 35 -4.11 15.80 -6.02
N TYR A 36 -5.23 16.01 -6.73
CA TYR A 36 -5.19 16.21 -8.18
C TYR A 36 -4.46 17.50 -8.56
N GLN A 37 -4.68 18.59 -7.82
CA GLN A 37 -3.99 19.87 -8.05
C GLN A 37 -2.49 19.74 -7.80
N GLU A 38 -2.10 19.07 -6.71
CA GLU A 38 -0.70 18.81 -6.41
C GLU A 38 -0.06 17.94 -7.49
N TYR A 39 -0.72 16.86 -7.90
CA TYR A 39 -0.22 15.97 -8.95
C TYR A 39 -0.06 16.70 -10.30
N GLN A 40 -1.03 17.55 -10.67
CA GLN A 40 -0.91 18.38 -11.87
C GLN A 40 0.31 19.30 -11.82
N SER A 41 0.62 19.87 -10.63
CA SER A 41 1.76 20.79 -10.49
C SER A 41 3.10 20.11 -10.80
N TYR A 42 3.23 18.80 -10.54
CA TYR A 42 4.44 18.03 -10.85
C TYR A 42 4.69 17.84 -12.35
N TYR A 43 3.63 17.92 -13.16
CA TYR A 43 3.69 17.75 -14.62
C TYR A 43 3.57 19.05 -15.39
N ASN A 44 3.40 20.19 -14.70
CA ASN A 44 3.38 21.50 -15.34
C ASN A 44 4.82 21.93 -15.72
N PRO A 45 5.15 22.12 -17.02
CA PRO A 45 6.48 22.51 -17.46
C PRO A 45 6.91 23.90 -16.97
N ASP A 46 5.93 24.77 -16.69
CA ASP A 46 6.16 26.16 -16.24
C ASP A 46 6.30 26.27 -14.70
N SER A 47 6.11 25.17 -13.99
CA SER A 47 6.25 25.21 -12.54
C SER A 47 7.74 25.29 -12.15
N THR A 48 8.09 26.27 -11.34
CA THR A 48 9.40 26.42 -10.67
C THR A 48 9.71 25.23 -9.72
N GLN A 49 8.78 24.30 -9.60
CA GLN A 49 8.88 23.07 -8.81
C GLN A 49 9.56 21.90 -9.55
N ASN A 50 10.37 22.14 -10.58
CA ASN A 50 11.33 21.16 -11.12
C ASN A 50 12.44 20.83 -10.11
N SER A 51 12.07 20.79 -8.83
CA SER A 51 12.94 20.44 -7.72
C SER A 51 13.17 18.92 -7.69
N SER A 52 14.24 18.50 -7.04
CA SER A 52 14.50 17.09 -6.70
C SER A 52 13.30 16.43 -6.03
N PHE A 53 12.48 17.20 -5.30
CA PHE A 53 11.25 16.78 -4.63
C PHE A 53 10.16 16.38 -5.64
N ALA A 54 9.84 17.21 -6.65
CA ALA A 54 8.84 16.88 -7.67
C ALA A 54 9.24 15.61 -8.46
N ASN A 55 10.53 15.46 -8.78
CA ASN A 55 11.04 14.29 -9.47
C ASN A 55 10.95 13.02 -8.60
N SER A 56 11.18 13.14 -7.30
CA SER A 56 10.99 12.04 -6.35
C SER A 56 9.51 11.62 -6.29
N TRP A 57 8.58 12.57 -6.22
CA TRP A 57 7.15 12.28 -6.23
C TRP A 57 6.69 11.62 -7.54
N LYS A 58 7.16 12.09 -8.69
CA LYS A 58 6.91 11.44 -9.98
C LYS A 58 7.39 9.99 -10.00
N SER A 59 8.56 9.74 -9.43
CA SER A 59 9.13 8.40 -9.34
C SER A 59 8.29 7.48 -8.44
N PHE A 60 7.92 7.95 -7.24
CA PHE A 60 7.07 7.20 -6.32
C PHE A 60 5.63 6.98 -6.80
N SER A 61 5.17 7.78 -7.75
CA SER A 61 3.82 7.67 -8.32
C SER A 61 3.73 6.69 -9.50
N LYS A 62 4.83 6.07 -9.89
CA LYS A 62 4.83 5.02 -10.90
C LYS A 62 4.47 3.68 -10.27
N SER A 63 3.58 2.95 -10.92
CA SER A 63 3.32 1.57 -10.55
C SER A 63 4.58 0.73 -10.78
N GLN A 64 4.89 -0.13 -9.82
CA GLN A 64 5.98 -1.12 -9.89
C GLN A 64 5.41 -2.55 -9.95
N LEU A 65 4.14 -2.68 -10.32
CA LEU A 65 3.45 -3.96 -10.34
C LEU A 65 4.08 -4.94 -11.32
N ASN A 66 4.39 -4.47 -12.53
CA ASN A 66 4.99 -5.34 -13.56
C ASN A 66 6.37 -5.82 -13.14
N GLU A 67 7.20 -4.93 -12.61
CA GLU A 67 8.53 -5.25 -12.12
C GLU A 67 8.47 -6.30 -10.99
N LEU A 68 7.51 -6.16 -10.07
CA LEU A 68 7.28 -7.13 -9.01
C LEU A 68 6.90 -8.50 -9.56
N ILE A 69 5.93 -8.54 -10.49
CA ILE A 69 5.43 -9.79 -11.07
C ILE A 69 6.49 -10.46 -11.94
N ASP A 70 7.35 -9.67 -12.60
CA ASP A 70 8.40 -10.19 -13.48
C ASP A 70 9.63 -10.75 -12.74
N LEU A 71 9.69 -10.60 -11.40
CA LEU A 71 10.75 -11.20 -10.60
C LEU A 71 10.82 -12.71 -10.83
N LYS A 72 12.06 -13.22 -10.92
CA LYS A 72 12.36 -14.67 -11.11
C LYS A 72 12.71 -15.35 -9.78
N ILE A 73 12.95 -14.57 -8.74
CA ILE A 73 13.20 -15.07 -7.40
C ILE A 73 11.87 -15.34 -6.68
N PRO A 74 11.86 -16.16 -5.62
CA PRO A 74 10.70 -16.31 -4.75
C PRO A 74 10.31 -14.97 -4.10
N VAL A 75 9.02 -14.68 -4.07
CA VAL A 75 8.46 -13.42 -3.56
C VAL A 75 7.58 -13.71 -2.35
N TYR A 76 7.88 -13.07 -1.22
CA TYR A 76 7.06 -13.15 -0.02
C TYR A 76 6.47 -11.76 0.29
N ILE A 77 5.15 -11.69 0.41
CA ILE A 77 4.42 -10.46 0.70
C ILE A 77 3.58 -10.67 1.94
N ALA A 78 3.78 -9.81 2.94
CA ALA A 78 3.04 -9.83 4.20
C ALA A 78 2.42 -8.45 4.45
N TYR A 79 1.16 -8.42 4.87
CA TYR A 79 0.47 -7.16 5.21
C TYR A 79 -0.61 -7.38 6.26
N GLY A 80 -0.95 -6.32 6.99
CA GLY A 80 -2.05 -6.31 7.95
C GLY A 80 -3.39 -6.02 7.28
N SER A 81 -4.46 -6.68 7.71
CA SER A 81 -5.79 -6.46 7.11
C SER A 81 -6.37 -5.06 7.40
N ASN A 82 -5.87 -4.40 8.44
CA ASN A 82 -6.29 -3.06 8.85
C ASN A 82 -5.30 -1.98 8.39
N ASP A 83 -4.31 -2.35 7.58
CA ASP A 83 -3.47 -1.37 6.91
C ASP A 83 -4.20 -0.74 5.74
N ILE A 84 -4.67 0.48 5.92
CA ILE A 84 -5.38 1.26 4.89
C ILE A 84 -4.54 1.44 3.61
N ASN A 85 -3.22 1.32 3.73
CA ASN A 85 -2.29 1.50 2.62
C ASN A 85 -2.00 0.20 1.85
N SER A 86 -2.56 -0.93 2.30
CA SER A 86 -2.30 -2.24 1.72
C SER A 86 -3.52 -2.91 1.09
N ASP A 87 -4.60 -2.17 0.89
CA ASP A 87 -5.85 -2.70 0.34
C ASP A 87 -5.71 -3.32 -1.07
N PHE A 88 -4.72 -2.88 -1.84
CA PHE A 88 -4.38 -3.51 -3.13
C PHE A 88 -3.62 -4.82 -3.01
N CYS A 89 -3.04 -5.11 -1.84
CA CYS A 89 -2.31 -6.36 -1.65
C CYS A 89 -3.22 -7.59 -1.77
N ASP A 90 -4.51 -7.44 -1.49
CA ASP A 90 -5.51 -8.49 -1.71
C ASP A 90 -5.65 -8.89 -3.19
N LEU A 91 -5.30 -8.01 -4.12
CA LEU A 91 -5.38 -8.24 -5.56
C LEU A 91 -4.10 -8.84 -6.16
N LEU A 92 -2.97 -8.76 -5.46
CA LEU A 92 -1.68 -9.22 -5.98
C LEU A 92 -1.69 -10.68 -6.46
N PRO A 93 -2.32 -11.63 -5.75
CA PRO A 93 -2.41 -13.00 -6.22
C PRO A 93 -3.03 -13.12 -7.62
N LEU A 94 -4.03 -12.28 -7.94
CA LEU A 94 -4.68 -12.30 -9.25
C LEU A 94 -3.72 -11.96 -10.38
N TYR A 95 -2.87 -10.95 -10.18
CA TYR A 95 -1.88 -10.55 -11.18
C TYR A 95 -0.80 -11.61 -11.39
N PHE A 96 -0.35 -12.29 -10.33
CA PHE A 96 0.58 -13.41 -10.45
C PHE A 96 -0.05 -14.58 -11.19
N ILE A 97 -1.29 -14.93 -10.87
CA ILE A 97 -2.06 -16.01 -11.53
C ILE A 97 -2.25 -15.69 -13.00
N GLU A 98 -2.65 -14.48 -13.35
CA GLU A 98 -2.86 -14.03 -14.74
C GLU A 98 -1.59 -14.18 -15.58
N LYS A 99 -0.42 -13.96 -14.98
CA LYS A 99 0.89 -14.12 -15.60
C LYS A 99 1.46 -15.55 -15.51
N GLY A 100 0.68 -16.51 -15.01
CA GLY A 100 1.12 -17.90 -14.86
C GLY A 100 2.28 -18.08 -13.89
N LYS A 101 2.43 -17.18 -12.89
CA LYS A 101 3.49 -17.21 -11.89
C LYS A 101 3.07 -18.02 -10.67
N SER A 102 4.00 -18.79 -10.14
CA SER A 102 3.83 -19.58 -8.90
C SER A 102 4.91 -19.31 -7.85
N ASN A 103 5.87 -18.43 -8.16
CA ASN A 103 7.00 -18.11 -7.29
C ASN A 103 6.67 -17.03 -6.25
N TYR A 104 5.44 -17.01 -5.73
CA TYR A 104 5.01 -16.01 -4.76
C TYR A 104 4.23 -16.63 -3.59
N GLN A 105 4.27 -15.97 -2.46
CA GLN A 105 3.38 -16.19 -1.33
C GLN A 105 2.90 -14.85 -0.80
N VAL A 106 1.57 -14.70 -0.68
CA VAL A 106 0.93 -13.52 -0.12
C VAL A 106 0.21 -13.93 1.16
N ILE A 107 0.53 -13.29 2.29
CA ILE A 107 -0.06 -13.58 3.59
C ILE A 107 -0.68 -12.30 4.15
N ARG A 108 -1.98 -12.38 4.39
CA ARG A 108 -2.74 -11.36 5.09
C ARG A 108 -2.86 -11.72 6.57
N TYR A 109 -2.44 -10.80 7.43
CA TYR A 109 -2.54 -10.94 8.89
C TYR A 109 -3.79 -10.22 9.39
N PRO A 110 -4.81 -10.96 9.89
CA PRO A 110 -6.07 -10.37 10.33
C PRO A 110 -5.88 -9.40 11.50
N ASN A 111 -6.64 -8.30 11.48
CA ASN A 111 -6.70 -7.30 12.54
C ASN A 111 -5.37 -6.62 12.89
N LEU A 112 -4.37 -6.66 12.01
CA LEU A 112 -3.11 -5.94 12.19
C LEU A 112 -3.06 -4.72 11.27
N GLU A 113 -2.49 -3.62 11.78
CA GLU A 113 -2.21 -2.41 11.01
C GLU A 113 -0.84 -2.49 10.31
N HIS A 114 -0.37 -1.37 9.75
CA HIS A 114 0.85 -1.29 8.92
C HIS A 114 2.12 -1.85 9.57
N ASN A 115 2.30 -1.66 10.88
CA ASN A 115 3.47 -2.13 11.63
C ASN A 115 3.20 -3.43 12.39
N PHE A 116 2.11 -4.13 12.04
CA PHE A 116 1.68 -5.38 12.64
C PHE A 116 1.31 -5.28 14.13
N PHE A 117 0.79 -4.14 14.56
CA PHE A 117 0.11 -4.02 15.84
C PHE A 117 -1.38 -4.35 15.69
N PRO A 118 -1.97 -5.10 16.65
CA PRO A 118 -3.41 -5.33 16.66
C PRO A 118 -4.19 -4.02 16.82
N ILE A 119 -5.34 -3.92 16.16
CA ILE A 119 -6.26 -2.81 16.38
C ILE A 119 -7.24 -3.16 17.50
N GLU A 120 -7.30 -2.32 18.52
CA GLU A 120 -8.24 -2.41 19.63
C GLU A 120 -9.66 -2.03 19.19
N LYS A 121 -10.64 -2.32 20.05
CA LYS A 121 -12.06 -1.97 19.81
C LYS A 121 -12.32 -0.47 19.65
N ASN A 122 -11.44 0.37 20.20
CA ASN A 122 -11.49 1.82 20.07
C ASN A 122 -10.89 2.34 18.74
N GLY A 123 -10.39 1.45 17.87
CA GLY A 123 -9.79 1.77 16.59
C GLY A 123 -8.31 2.14 16.62
N TYR A 124 -7.67 2.13 17.80
CA TYR A 124 -6.25 2.47 17.94
C TYR A 124 -5.35 1.23 17.96
N PRO A 125 -4.10 1.34 17.48
CA PRO A 125 -3.12 0.25 17.57
C PRO A 125 -2.72 -0.06 19.02
N ASP A 126 -2.69 -1.34 19.35
CA ASP A 126 -2.14 -1.83 20.63
C ASP A 126 -0.62 -1.94 20.52
N TYR A 127 0.09 -0.88 20.81
CA TYR A 127 1.55 -0.82 20.74
C TYR A 127 2.28 -1.71 21.75
N GLN A 128 1.57 -2.31 22.72
CA GLN A 128 2.16 -3.22 23.69
C GLN A 128 2.19 -4.67 23.18
N ASN A 129 1.35 -5.02 22.20
CA ASN A 129 1.14 -6.36 21.72
C ASN A 129 1.48 -6.54 20.23
N GLY A 130 2.57 -5.91 19.76
CA GLY A 130 3.04 -6.03 18.38
C GLY A 130 3.24 -7.50 17.95
N ARG A 131 2.87 -7.80 16.71
CA ARG A 131 2.94 -9.15 16.12
C ARG A 131 4.00 -9.30 15.04
N TRP A 132 4.88 -8.31 14.88
CA TRP A 132 5.95 -8.35 13.88
C TRP A 132 6.83 -9.60 13.98
N TYR A 133 7.06 -10.15 15.17
CA TYR A 133 7.83 -11.37 15.37
C TYR A 133 7.16 -12.61 14.73
N VAL A 134 5.81 -12.66 14.71
CA VAL A 134 5.05 -13.73 14.05
C VAL A 134 5.28 -13.64 12.54
N VAL A 135 5.22 -12.43 11.99
CA VAL A 135 5.45 -12.16 10.57
C VAL A 135 6.87 -12.54 10.17
N MET A 136 7.86 -12.11 10.96
CA MET A 136 9.27 -12.41 10.70
C MET A 136 9.56 -13.92 10.79
N ASN A 137 9.02 -14.63 11.78
CA ASN A 137 9.17 -16.08 11.88
C ASN A 137 8.52 -16.79 10.67
N SER A 138 7.36 -16.33 10.23
CA SER A 138 6.71 -16.86 9.04
C SER A 138 7.57 -16.67 7.79
N PHE A 139 8.16 -15.48 7.62
CA PHE A 139 9.09 -15.18 6.53
C PHE A 139 10.34 -16.08 6.58
N VAL A 140 10.99 -16.20 7.74
CA VAL A 140 12.18 -17.05 7.91
C VAL A 140 11.86 -18.49 7.58
N ASN A 141 10.76 -19.05 8.10
CA ASN A 141 10.34 -20.42 7.81
C ASN A 141 10.04 -20.64 6.31
N TRP A 142 9.50 -19.64 5.64
CA TRP A 142 9.27 -19.69 4.20
C TRP A 142 10.58 -19.62 3.42
N SER A 143 11.50 -18.72 3.78
CA SER A 143 12.78 -18.52 3.07
C SER A 143 13.70 -19.74 3.15
N MET A 144 13.58 -20.55 4.22
CA MET A 144 14.36 -21.80 4.34
C MET A 144 13.85 -22.92 3.42
N LYS A 145 12.67 -22.77 2.81
CA LYS A 145 12.04 -23.79 1.95
C LYS A 145 12.10 -23.43 0.47
N ASN A 146 12.50 -22.21 0.14
CA ASN A 146 12.55 -21.65 -1.21
C ASN A 146 13.94 -21.13 -1.54
#